data_157828e8dec03875a2ee1d9feb4ef8fa
#
_entry.id   157828e8dec03875a2ee1d9feb4ef8fa
#
_cell.length_a   1.000
_cell.length_b   1.000
_cell.length_c   1.000
_cell.angle_alpha   90.00
_cell.angle_beta   90.00
_cell.angle_gamma   90.00
#
_symmetry.space_group_name_H-M   'P 1'
#
loop_
_entity.id
_entity.type
_entity.pdbx_description
1 polymer ?
#
loop_
_entity_poly.entity_id
_entity_poly.type
_entity_poly.pdbx_seq_one_letter_code
_entity_poly.pdbx_strand_id
1 'polypeptide(L)'
;MASWPTPVTLAGTHASLAPLAKAHEPALIEATRDGELWKLWYTAVPSPEGMAAEITRRLALQAAGSMLPFTVLDAQGTPVGMTTYMNIDAASQRVEIGSTWYARHVQRSALNTECKRMLLAHAFE
;
A
#
# COMPACT_ATOMS: atom_id res chain seq x y z
N MET A 1 -10.80 13.61 18.51
CA MET A 1 -11.47 12.54 17.78
C MET A 1 -10.53 11.96 16.72
N ALA A 2 -10.42 10.66 16.68
CA ALA A 2 -9.55 10.03 15.68
C ALA A 2 -10.10 10.24 14.28
N SER A 3 -9.24 10.50 13.30
CA SER A 3 -9.64 10.57 11.90
C SER A 3 -9.95 9.17 11.37
N TRP A 4 -10.87 9.10 10.45
CA TRP A 4 -11.23 7.82 9.80
C TRP A 4 -10.79 7.86 8.33
N PRO A 5 -10.19 6.79 7.78
CA PRO A 5 -9.66 5.65 8.54
C PRO A 5 -8.39 6.02 9.31
N THR A 6 -8.06 5.25 10.34
CA THR A 6 -6.85 5.51 11.15
C THR A 6 -5.72 4.57 10.74
N PRO A 7 -4.45 5.00 10.87
CA PRO A 7 -3.33 4.09 10.63
C PRO A 7 -3.41 2.87 11.54
N VAL A 8 -3.24 1.70 10.93
CA VAL A 8 -3.39 0.42 11.64
C VAL A 8 -2.59 -0.65 10.90
N THR A 9 -2.18 -1.68 11.62
CA THR A 9 -1.58 -2.87 11.01
C THR A 9 -2.67 -3.93 10.86
N LEU A 10 -2.86 -4.43 9.64
CA LEU A 10 -3.81 -5.50 9.34
C LEU A 10 -3.01 -6.77 9.05
N ALA A 11 -3.22 -7.81 9.83
CA ALA A 11 -2.46 -9.04 9.72
C ALA A 11 -3.32 -10.18 9.16
N GLY A 12 -2.79 -10.89 8.17
CA GLY A 12 -3.43 -12.05 7.58
C GLY A 12 -2.49 -13.23 7.49
N THR A 13 -2.94 -14.31 6.86
CA THR A 13 -2.16 -15.55 6.72
C THR A 13 -1.04 -15.41 5.68
N HIS A 14 -1.37 -14.82 4.53
CA HIS A 14 -0.43 -14.70 3.40
C HIS A 14 0.23 -13.34 3.34
N ALA A 15 -0.36 -12.33 3.99
CA ALA A 15 0.11 -10.97 3.90
C ALA A 15 -0.26 -10.20 5.17
N SER A 16 0.47 -9.10 5.37
CA SER A 16 0.10 -8.10 6.36
C SER A 16 0.17 -6.73 5.70
N LEU A 17 -0.59 -5.79 6.21
CA LEU A 17 -0.56 -4.40 5.77
C LEU A 17 -0.12 -3.55 6.95
N ALA A 18 1.00 -2.88 6.81
CA ALA A 18 1.53 -2.00 7.84
C ALA A 18 1.46 -0.56 7.35
N PRO A 19 1.31 0.43 8.23
CA PRO A 19 1.37 1.82 7.80
C PRO A 19 2.68 2.08 7.05
N LEU A 20 2.59 2.79 5.92
CA LEU A 20 3.78 3.11 5.12
C LEU A 20 4.77 3.91 5.96
N ALA A 21 6.04 3.56 5.88
CA ALA A 21 7.11 4.25 6.59
C ALA A 21 8.34 4.37 5.70
N LYS A 22 9.15 5.41 5.94
CA LYS A 22 10.38 5.63 5.18
C LYS A 22 11.37 4.47 5.34
N ALA A 23 11.33 3.76 6.46
CA ALA A 23 12.19 2.60 6.69
C ALA A 23 11.92 1.46 5.70
N HIS A 24 10.76 1.44 5.04
CA HIS A 24 10.42 0.42 4.06
C HIS A 24 11.07 0.66 2.69
N GLU A 25 11.68 1.83 2.47
CA GLU A 25 12.18 2.22 1.15
C GLU A 25 13.12 1.21 0.50
N PRO A 26 14.18 0.71 1.17
CA PRO A 26 15.11 -0.20 0.51
C PRO A 26 14.44 -1.48 0.00
N ALA A 27 13.56 -2.07 0.81
CA ALA A 27 12.86 -3.30 0.42
C ALA A 27 11.84 -3.04 -0.68
N LEU A 28 11.16 -1.89 -0.66
CA LEU A 28 10.21 -1.52 -1.71
C LEU A 28 10.93 -1.28 -3.04
N ILE A 29 12.14 -0.71 -3.01
CA ILE A 29 12.95 -0.55 -4.21
C ILE A 29 13.24 -1.92 -4.83
N GLU A 30 13.66 -2.88 -4.02
CA GLU A 30 13.92 -4.24 -4.51
C GLU A 30 12.63 -4.89 -5.05
N ALA A 31 11.48 -4.62 -4.41
CA ALA A 31 10.22 -5.15 -4.89
C ALA A 31 9.87 -4.64 -6.30
N THR A 32 10.16 -3.38 -6.62
CA THR A 32 9.90 -2.86 -7.96
C THR A 32 10.83 -3.45 -9.01
N ARG A 33 12.03 -3.86 -8.63
CA ARG A 33 12.99 -4.48 -9.55
C ARG A 33 12.54 -5.87 -10.00
N ASP A 34 11.72 -6.54 -9.21
CA ASP A 34 11.15 -7.84 -9.58
C ASP A 34 10.13 -7.63 -10.70
N GLY A 35 10.55 -7.88 -11.94
CA GLY A 35 9.73 -7.68 -13.12
C GLY A 35 9.79 -6.27 -13.70
N GLU A 36 10.69 -5.41 -13.21
CA GLU A 36 10.86 -4.04 -13.69
C GLU A 36 9.52 -3.29 -13.77
N LEU A 37 8.80 -3.27 -12.65
CA LEU A 37 7.41 -2.86 -12.60
C LEU A 37 7.17 -1.41 -13.06
N TRP A 38 8.16 -0.53 -12.89
CA TRP A 38 8.02 0.88 -13.31
C TRP A 38 7.91 1.04 -14.83
N LYS A 39 8.22 0.01 -15.58
CA LYS A 39 8.12 0.01 -17.05
C LYS A 39 6.75 -0.40 -17.54
N LEU A 40 5.85 -0.85 -16.65
CA LEU A 40 4.51 -1.26 -17.05
C LEU A 40 3.65 -0.03 -17.35
N TRP A 41 3.03 -0.03 -18.53
CA TRP A 41 2.28 1.14 -19.00
C TRP A 41 0.91 1.30 -18.35
N TYR A 42 0.39 0.24 -17.76
CA TYR A 42 -0.99 0.24 -17.24
C TYR A 42 -1.07 0.52 -15.73
N THR A 43 0.05 0.80 -15.09
CA THR A 43 0.05 1.07 -13.65
C THR A 43 1.13 2.11 -13.31
N ALA A 44 0.89 2.87 -12.25
CA ALA A 44 1.82 3.88 -11.78
C ALA A 44 2.69 3.28 -10.66
N VAL A 45 3.76 2.61 -11.03
CA VAL A 45 4.72 2.04 -10.08
C VAL A 45 5.96 2.95 -10.06
N PRO A 46 6.40 3.41 -8.87
CA PRO A 46 7.60 4.24 -8.82
C PRO A 46 8.83 3.46 -9.25
N SER A 47 9.76 4.14 -9.93
CA SER A 47 11.06 3.57 -10.25
C SER A 47 11.89 3.44 -8.97
N PRO A 48 12.97 2.62 -8.96
CA PRO A 48 13.86 2.59 -7.79
C PRO A 48 14.35 3.98 -7.39
N GLU A 49 14.70 4.82 -8.36
CA GLU A 49 15.17 6.19 -8.09
C GLU A 49 14.06 7.12 -7.61
N GLY A 50 12.81 6.83 -7.97
CA GLY A 50 11.67 7.66 -7.59
C GLY A 50 10.99 7.22 -6.31
N MET A 51 11.43 6.13 -5.68
CA MET A 51 10.74 5.56 -4.52
C MET A 51 10.69 6.52 -3.34
N ALA A 52 11.79 7.19 -3.03
CA ALA A 52 11.84 8.12 -1.90
C ALA A 52 10.82 9.24 -2.06
N ALA A 53 10.72 9.80 -3.29
CA ALA A 53 9.76 10.87 -3.58
C ALA A 53 8.32 10.36 -3.47
N GLU A 54 8.06 9.14 -3.92
CA GLU A 54 6.71 8.58 -3.85
C GLU A 54 6.27 8.32 -2.41
N ILE A 55 7.16 7.78 -1.57
CA ILE A 55 6.86 7.57 -0.16
C ILE A 55 6.58 8.91 0.51
N THR A 56 7.41 9.92 0.24
CA THR A 56 7.21 11.26 0.78
C THR A 56 5.86 11.83 0.36
N ARG A 57 5.49 11.67 -0.92
CA ARG A 57 4.21 12.15 -1.45
C ARG A 57 3.03 11.50 -0.73
N ARG A 58 3.07 10.17 -0.58
CA ARG A 58 1.98 9.44 0.08
C ARG A 58 1.85 9.82 1.55
N LEU A 59 2.98 9.98 2.25
CA LEU A 59 2.95 10.38 3.67
C LEU A 59 2.44 11.81 3.84
N ALA A 60 2.74 12.70 2.91
CA ALA A 60 2.20 14.07 2.93
C ALA A 60 0.67 14.05 2.74
N LEU A 61 0.17 13.22 1.83
CA LEU A 61 -1.27 13.07 1.63
C LEU A 61 -1.95 12.42 2.83
N GLN A 62 -1.26 11.53 3.54
CA GLN A 62 -1.76 10.97 4.80
C GLN A 62 -1.91 12.08 5.84
N ALA A 63 -0.92 12.95 5.97
CA ALA A 63 -0.97 14.07 6.92
C ALA A 63 -2.10 15.04 6.57
N ALA A 64 -2.42 15.19 5.28
CA ALA A 64 -3.52 16.03 4.81
C ALA A 64 -4.90 15.34 4.97
N GLY A 65 -4.93 14.07 5.31
CA GLY A 65 -6.19 13.33 5.52
C GLY A 65 -6.84 12.78 4.27
N SER A 66 -6.20 12.88 3.10
CA SER A 66 -6.78 12.41 1.84
C SER A 66 -6.38 10.98 1.49
N MET A 67 -5.37 10.42 2.15
CA MET A 67 -4.81 9.12 1.82
C MET A 67 -4.38 8.38 3.09
N LEU A 68 -4.52 7.07 3.10
CA LEU A 68 -3.93 6.22 4.13
C LEU A 68 -3.15 5.10 3.44
N PRO A 69 -1.83 5.29 3.27
CA PRO A 69 -1.00 4.34 2.55
C PRO A 69 -0.51 3.20 3.44
N PHE A 70 -0.40 2.03 2.84
CA PHE A 70 0.12 0.83 3.50
C PHE A 70 1.29 0.25 2.72
N THR A 71 2.24 -0.32 3.45
CA THR A 71 3.22 -1.22 2.88
C THR A 71 2.65 -2.64 2.96
N VAL A 72 2.71 -3.37 1.85
CA VAL A 72 2.29 -4.77 1.81
C VAL A 72 3.47 -5.63 2.18
N LEU A 73 3.30 -6.46 3.21
CA LEU A 73 4.32 -7.40 3.69
C LEU A 73 3.90 -8.81 3.33
N ASP A 74 4.84 -9.65 2.91
CA ASP A 74 4.56 -11.06 2.68
C ASP A 74 4.51 -11.84 4.01
N ALA A 75 4.33 -13.17 3.93
CA ALA A 75 4.22 -13.99 5.13
C ALA A 75 5.48 -13.98 6.00
N GLN A 76 6.63 -13.61 5.43
CA GLN A 76 7.90 -13.49 6.13
C GLN A 76 8.15 -12.07 6.66
N GLY A 77 7.22 -11.14 6.44
CA GLY A 77 7.36 -9.76 6.88
C GLY A 77 8.19 -8.89 5.95
N THR A 78 8.45 -9.34 4.72
CA THR A 78 9.22 -8.58 3.74
C THR A 78 8.30 -7.65 2.96
N PRO A 79 8.62 -6.34 2.82
CA PRO A 79 7.85 -5.45 1.97
C PRO A 79 7.87 -5.90 0.51
N VAL A 80 6.71 -6.10 -0.08
CA VAL A 80 6.56 -6.59 -1.46
C VAL A 80 5.64 -5.72 -2.30
N GLY A 81 5.13 -4.63 -1.76
CA GLY A 81 4.25 -3.75 -2.51
C GLY A 81 3.67 -2.64 -1.68
N MET A 82 2.78 -1.90 -2.29
CA MET A 82 2.07 -0.79 -1.66
C MET A 82 0.61 -0.84 -2.07
N THR A 83 -0.26 -0.42 -1.16
CA THR A 83 -1.68 -0.22 -1.46
C THR A 83 -2.19 0.92 -0.60
N THR A 84 -3.33 1.50 -0.94
CA THR A 84 -3.72 2.76 -0.33
C THR A 84 -5.24 2.90 -0.29
N TYR A 85 -5.77 3.41 0.84
CA TYR A 85 -7.06 4.10 0.81
C TYR A 85 -6.79 5.49 0.28
N MET A 86 -7.51 5.90 -0.76
CA MET A 86 -7.31 7.19 -1.39
C MET A 86 -8.65 7.91 -1.57
N ASN A 87 -8.60 9.19 -1.85
CA ASN A 87 -9.79 10.03 -2.00
C ASN A 87 -10.72 9.90 -0.80
N ILE A 88 -10.15 9.98 0.40
CA ILE A 88 -10.88 9.75 1.64
C ILE A 88 -11.87 10.88 1.89
N ASP A 89 -13.13 10.52 2.10
CA ASP A 89 -14.19 11.43 2.51
C ASP A 89 -14.77 10.91 3.83
N ALA A 90 -14.20 11.38 4.94
CA ALA A 90 -14.59 10.92 6.27
C ALA A 90 -16.04 11.24 6.60
N ALA A 91 -16.54 12.39 6.14
CA ALA A 91 -17.92 12.80 6.41
C ALA A 91 -18.94 11.86 5.78
N SER A 92 -18.65 11.35 4.59
CA SER A 92 -19.50 10.39 3.89
C SER A 92 -19.06 8.95 4.10
N GLN A 93 -17.99 8.73 4.86
CA GLN A 93 -17.38 7.43 5.09
C GLN A 93 -17.09 6.68 3.78
N ARG A 94 -16.48 7.40 2.84
CA ARG A 94 -16.10 6.84 1.54
C ARG A 94 -14.59 6.83 1.38
N VAL A 95 -14.08 5.75 0.82
CA VAL A 95 -12.68 5.61 0.43
C VAL A 95 -12.61 4.83 -0.88
N GLU A 96 -11.53 5.00 -1.60
CA GLU A 96 -11.18 4.16 -2.73
C GLU A 96 -9.94 3.36 -2.38
N ILE A 97 -9.86 2.12 -2.83
CA ILE A 97 -8.66 1.32 -2.73
C ILE A 97 -7.96 1.42 -4.06
N GLY A 98 -6.74 1.95 -4.06
CA GLY A 98 -6.03 2.16 -5.31
C GLY A 98 -4.56 2.40 -5.09
N SER A 99 -3.89 2.88 -6.14
CA SER A 99 -2.43 3.07 -6.15
C SER A 99 -1.72 1.82 -5.64
N THR A 100 -2.19 0.65 -6.09
CA THR A 100 -1.75 -0.66 -5.61
C THR A 100 -0.76 -1.28 -6.58
N TRP A 101 0.35 -1.80 -6.07
CA TRP A 101 1.27 -2.59 -6.88
C TRP A 101 1.95 -3.64 -5.99
N TYR A 102 2.38 -4.72 -6.61
CA TYR A 102 3.03 -5.84 -5.94
C TYR A 102 4.25 -6.28 -6.74
N ALA A 103 5.29 -6.74 -6.04
CA ALA A 103 6.42 -7.42 -6.67
C ALA A 103 5.90 -8.57 -7.53
N ARG A 104 6.56 -8.82 -8.66
CA ARG A 104 6.08 -9.79 -9.64
C ARG A 104 5.87 -11.18 -9.04
N HIS A 105 6.77 -11.62 -8.18
CA HIS A 105 6.71 -12.98 -7.61
C HIS A 105 5.49 -13.22 -6.72
N VAL A 106 4.80 -12.16 -6.26
CA VAL A 106 3.59 -12.31 -5.43
C VAL A 106 2.32 -11.96 -6.19
N GLN A 107 2.42 -11.53 -7.45
CA GLN A 107 1.25 -11.24 -8.27
C GLN A 107 0.50 -12.54 -8.55
N ARG A 108 -0.85 -12.44 -8.63
CA ARG A 108 -1.74 -13.59 -8.87
C ARG A 108 -1.66 -14.65 -7.77
N SER A 109 -1.23 -14.25 -6.58
CA SER A 109 -1.19 -15.15 -5.43
C SER A 109 -2.35 -14.84 -4.48
N ALA A 110 -2.54 -15.69 -3.47
CA ALA A 110 -3.52 -15.46 -2.41
C ALA A 110 -3.25 -14.17 -1.64
N LEU A 111 -2.02 -13.66 -1.66
CA LEU A 111 -1.64 -12.42 -0.99
C LEU A 111 -2.49 -11.24 -1.47
N ASN A 112 -2.65 -11.07 -2.79
CA ASN A 112 -3.42 -9.96 -3.33
C ASN A 112 -4.89 -10.01 -2.89
N THR A 113 -5.50 -11.19 -2.97
CA THR A 113 -6.88 -11.37 -2.52
C THR A 113 -7.04 -11.06 -1.05
N GLU A 114 -6.11 -11.52 -0.23
CA GLU A 114 -6.15 -11.30 1.22
C GLU A 114 -6.00 -9.82 1.55
N CYS A 115 -5.09 -9.09 0.88
CA CYS A 115 -4.92 -7.66 1.09
C CYS A 115 -6.22 -6.90 0.81
N LYS A 116 -6.87 -7.19 -0.32
CA LYS A 116 -8.12 -6.52 -0.65
C LYS A 116 -9.22 -6.84 0.35
N ARG A 117 -9.30 -8.11 0.78
CA ARG A 117 -10.28 -8.52 1.79
C ARG A 117 -10.06 -7.79 3.11
N MET A 118 -8.81 -7.67 3.57
CA MET A 118 -8.50 -6.97 4.81
C MET A 118 -8.85 -5.49 4.73
N LEU A 119 -8.55 -4.84 3.58
CA LEU A 119 -8.87 -3.43 3.40
C LEU A 119 -10.37 -3.19 3.38
N LEU A 120 -11.13 -4.05 2.69
CA LEU A 120 -12.59 -3.92 2.64
C LEU A 120 -13.19 -4.15 4.02
N ALA A 121 -12.74 -5.19 4.74
CA ALA A 121 -13.26 -5.47 6.07
C ALA A 121 -13.00 -4.31 7.03
N HIS A 122 -11.78 -3.73 6.98
CA HIS A 122 -11.42 -2.62 7.85
C HIS A 122 -12.25 -1.36 7.54
N ALA A 123 -12.51 -1.10 6.26
CA ALA A 123 -13.26 0.09 5.86
C ALA A 123 -14.71 0.07 6.35
N PHE A 124 -15.28 -1.12 6.53
CA PHE A 124 -16.69 -1.28 6.91
C PHE A 124 -16.91 -1.69 8.37
N GLU A 125 -15.87 -1.69 9.17
CA GLU A 125 -16.00 -1.95 10.60
C GLU A 125 -16.53 -0.75 11.37
#